data_cbc2968ac82ef01bf833a885d5f98b75
#
_entry.id   cbc2968ac82ef01bf833a885d5f98b75
#
_cell.length_a   1.000
_cell.length_b   1.000
_cell.length_c   1.000
_cell.angle_alpha   90.00
_cell.angle_beta   90.00
_cell.angle_gamma   90.00
#
_symmetry.space_group_name_H-M   'P 1'
#
loop_
_entity.id
_entity.type
_entity.pdbx_description
1 polymer ?
#
loop_
_entity_poly.entity_id
_entity_poly.type
_entity_poly.pdbx_seq_one_letter_code
_entity_poly.pdbx_strand_id
1 'polypeptide(L)'
;MTITKNNKCPNHMCDGQIKIKYSSRNFDYKKINFNCTTDTYDKPSIYKCNKCKIIFSELIFKMDKNQIEKSYQEVADDKYISQIKFKKYYFVKLINKISGFINKNMDVLEIGSYYGVLGSVLKDKVKNYSGLELSIHGSNYAKKNFNLNIYNETIENHL
;
A
#
# COMPACT_ATOMS: atom_id res chain seq x y z
N MET A 1 2.70 16.36 23.22
CA MET A 1 1.58 15.40 23.12
C MET A 1 0.46 16.04 22.30
N THR A 2 0.52 15.96 20.98
CA THR A 2 -0.53 16.56 20.12
C THR A 2 -1.49 15.46 19.73
N ILE A 3 -2.42 15.17 20.61
CA ILE A 3 -3.50 14.22 20.35
C ILE A 3 -4.62 14.98 19.64
N THR A 4 -5.22 14.38 18.67
CA THR A 4 -6.38 14.87 17.94
C THR A 4 -7.52 15.22 18.89
N LYS A 5 -8.32 16.21 18.52
CA LYS A 5 -9.37 16.83 19.36
C LYS A 5 -10.34 15.88 20.07
N ASN A 6 -10.36 14.56 19.78
CA ASN A 6 -11.37 13.66 20.33
C ASN A 6 -10.91 12.28 20.80
N ASN A 7 -9.64 11.87 20.70
CA ASN A 7 -9.18 10.53 21.11
C ASN A 7 -10.09 9.34 20.68
N LYS A 8 -10.90 9.52 19.63
CA LYS A 8 -11.88 8.54 19.17
C LYS A 8 -11.30 7.64 18.08
N CYS A 9 -11.77 6.42 18.05
CA CYS A 9 -11.45 5.46 17.01
C CYS A 9 -11.85 5.99 15.62
N PRO A 10 -11.00 5.87 14.58
CA PRO A 10 -11.36 6.27 13.23
C PRO A 10 -12.42 5.37 12.59
N ASN A 11 -12.65 4.18 13.12
CA ASN A 11 -13.75 3.33 12.70
C ASN A 11 -15.07 3.94 13.23
N HIS A 12 -15.90 4.46 12.33
CA HIS A 12 -17.16 5.13 12.64
C HIS A 12 -18.18 4.24 13.37
N MET A 13 -18.03 2.91 13.26
CA MET A 13 -18.85 1.95 14.00
C MET A 13 -18.31 1.62 15.40
N CYS A 14 -17.26 2.31 15.86
CA CYS A 14 -16.57 2.02 17.10
C CYS A 14 -16.44 3.26 17.98
N ASP A 15 -16.98 3.21 19.16
CA ASP A 15 -16.89 4.25 20.20
C ASP A 15 -15.66 4.11 21.10
N GLY A 16 -14.73 3.22 20.75
CA GLY A 16 -13.52 2.98 21.52
C GLY A 16 -12.55 4.17 21.53
N GLN A 17 -11.78 4.26 22.61
CA GLN A 17 -10.71 5.25 22.74
C GLN A 17 -9.42 4.74 22.14
N ILE A 18 -8.60 5.66 21.62
CA ILE A 18 -7.32 5.36 21.05
C ILE A 18 -6.19 5.61 22.05
N LYS A 19 -5.19 4.74 22.03
CA LYS A 19 -3.95 4.90 22.79
C LYS A 19 -2.76 4.82 21.83
N ILE A 20 -1.71 5.57 22.15
CA ILE A 20 -0.44 5.49 21.42
C ILE A 20 0.16 4.11 21.65
N LYS A 21 0.54 3.43 20.56
CA LYS A 21 1.26 2.16 20.59
C LYS A 21 2.75 2.36 20.38
N TYR A 22 3.10 3.21 19.42
CA TYR A 22 4.47 3.63 19.13
C TYR A 22 4.45 5.12 18.87
N SER A 23 5.26 5.90 19.60
CA SER A 23 5.38 7.35 19.38
C SER A 23 6.47 7.66 18.37
N SER A 24 6.18 8.59 17.46
CA SER A 24 7.21 9.24 16.67
C SER A 24 7.92 10.30 17.50
N ARG A 25 9.22 10.49 17.24
CA ARG A 25 9.99 11.56 17.90
C ARG A 25 10.03 12.85 17.06
N ASN A 26 10.19 12.75 15.73
CA ASN A 26 10.42 13.92 14.86
C ASN A 26 9.83 13.69 13.46
N PHE A 27 8.57 13.31 13.36
CA PHE A 27 7.97 13.06 12.05
C PHE A 27 7.48 14.38 11.41
N ASP A 28 8.03 14.71 10.23
CA ASP A 28 7.60 15.86 9.44
C ASP A 28 6.58 15.44 8.38
N TYR A 29 5.32 15.80 8.59
CA TYR A 29 4.21 15.49 7.66
C TYR A 29 4.35 16.12 6.28
N LYS A 30 5.20 17.15 6.14
CA LYS A 30 5.45 17.83 4.86
C LYS A 30 6.46 17.09 3.99
N LYS A 31 7.20 16.15 4.59
CA LYS A 31 8.26 15.37 3.92
C LYS A 31 7.94 13.88 3.89
N ILE A 32 6.66 13.54 3.79
CA ILE A 32 6.26 12.14 3.71
C ILE A 32 6.80 11.50 2.43
N ASN A 33 7.47 10.37 2.61
CA ASN A 33 7.92 9.53 1.52
C ASN A 33 7.22 8.17 1.62
N PHE A 34 6.41 7.85 0.60
CA PHE A 34 5.70 6.57 0.48
C PHE A 34 6.48 5.50 -0.30
N ASN A 35 7.75 5.74 -0.65
CA ASN A 35 8.59 4.73 -1.29
C ASN A 35 8.75 3.51 -0.37
N CYS A 36 8.65 2.32 -0.96
CA CYS A 36 8.85 1.06 -0.23
C CYS A 36 10.30 0.85 0.21
N THR A 37 11.25 1.52 -0.43
CA THR A 37 12.69 1.38 -0.18
C THR A 37 13.32 2.66 0.38
N THR A 38 12.54 3.42 1.16
CA THR A 38 13.06 4.62 1.83
C THR A 38 14.13 4.28 2.87
N ASP A 39 15.16 5.09 2.93
CA ASP A 39 16.19 5.04 3.97
C ASP A 39 15.84 5.91 5.20
N THR A 40 14.71 6.61 5.17
CA THR A 40 14.24 7.40 6.31
C THR A 40 13.59 6.51 7.35
N TYR A 41 14.02 6.65 8.60
CA TYR A 41 13.49 5.92 9.76
C TYR A 41 12.41 6.69 10.50
N ASP A 42 12.13 7.94 10.06
CA ASP A 42 11.08 8.75 10.65
C ASP A 42 9.72 8.18 10.27
N LYS A 43 9.03 7.66 11.25
CA LYS A 43 7.71 7.06 11.10
C LYS A 43 6.70 7.87 11.88
N PRO A 44 5.47 8.04 11.36
CA PRO A 44 4.39 8.64 12.12
C PRO A 44 4.07 7.82 13.36
N SER A 45 3.46 8.44 14.35
CA SER A 45 2.99 7.71 15.53
C SER A 45 1.91 6.71 15.14
N ILE A 46 1.94 5.56 15.80
CA ILE A 46 0.99 4.46 15.61
C ILE A 46 0.08 4.37 16.83
N TYR A 47 -1.20 4.28 16.58
CA TYR A 47 -2.25 4.17 17.59
C TYR A 47 -2.95 2.82 17.54
N LYS A 48 -3.56 2.45 18.66
CA LYS A 48 -4.40 1.26 18.78
C LYS A 48 -5.70 1.63 19.50
N CYS A 49 -6.84 1.19 18.97
CA CYS A 49 -8.12 1.28 19.64
C CYS A 49 -8.21 0.24 20.77
N ASN A 50 -8.73 0.66 21.93
CA ASN A 50 -8.93 -0.24 23.07
C ASN A 50 -10.09 -1.22 22.88
N LYS A 51 -11.08 -0.89 22.02
CA LYS A 51 -12.30 -1.69 21.79
C LYS A 51 -12.15 -2.59 20.54
N CYS A 52 -12.12 -2.04 19.34
CA CYS A 52 -12.05 -2.84 18.11
C CYS A 52 -10.64 -3.32 17.75
N LYS A 53 -9.61 -2.92 18.51
CA LYS A 53 -8.21 -3.32 18.36
C LYS A 53 -7.53 -2.89 17.06
N ILE A 54 -8.19 -2.11 16.19
CA ILE A 54 -7.58 -1.55 15.00
C ILE A 54 -6.28 -0.81 15.34
N ILE A 55 -5.25 -1.01 14.52
CA ILE A 55 -3.97 -0.33 14.59
C ILE A 55 -3.85 0.56 13.36
N PHE A 56 -3.50 1.82 13.54
CA PHE A 56 -3.45 2.80 12.45
C PHE A 56 -2.41 3.87 12.71
N SER A 57 -2.00 4.54 11.63
CA SER A 57 -1.10 5.69 11.69
C SER A 57 -1.85 6.97 12.00
N GLU A 58 -1.21 7.91 12.68
CA GLU A 58 -1.74 9.26 12.90
C GLU A 58 -1.98 10.04 11.60
N LEU A 59 -1.44 9.59 10.46
CA LEU A 59 -1.64 10.20 9.15
C LEU A 59 -3.13 10.34 8.79
N ILE A 60 -3.96 9.39 9.21
CA ILE A 60 -5.41 9.43 9.00
C ILE A 60 -6.08 10.69 9.58
N PHE A 61 -5.43 11.34 10.56
CA PHE A 61 -5.93 12.57 11.19
C PHE A 61 -5.20 13.84 10.74
N LYS A 62 -4.10 13.68 10.01
CA LYS A 62 -3.19 14.78 9.66
C LYS A 62 -3.19 15.11 8.18
N MET A 63 -3.58 14.16 7.36
CA MET A 63 -3.67 14.33 5.90
C MET A 63 -5.09 14.05 5.46
N ASP A 64 -5.60 14.87 4.56
CA ASP A 64 -6.84 14.55 3.86
C ASP A 64 -6.60 13.51 2.75
N LYS A 65 -7.69 12.95 2.22
CA LYS A 65 -7.64 11.90 1.20
C LYS A 65 -6.88 12.38 -0.05
N ASN A 66 -7.12 13.60 -0.50
CA ASN A 66 -6.51 14.14 -1.73
C ASN A 66 -5.00 14.31 -1.56
N GLN A 67 -4.54 14.76 -0.39
CA GLN A 67 -3.12 14.89 -0.08
C GLN A 67 -2.43 13.51 -0.10
N ILE A 68 -3.07 12.49 0.48
CA ILE A 68 -2.55 11.12 0.48
C ILE A 68 -2.47 10.59 -0.95
N GLU A 69 -3.55 10.69 -1.73
CA GLU A 69 -3.58 10.23 -3.12
C GLU A 69 -2.52 10.90 -3.98
N LYS A 70 -2.40 12.24 -3.90
CA LYS A 70 -1.37 12.99 -4.62
C LYS A 70 0.03 12.52 -4.26
N SER A 71 0.30 12.32 -2.97
CA SER A 71 1.60 11.84 -2.50
C SER A 71 1.93 10.44 -3.05
N TYR A 72 0.93 9.56 -3.19
CA TYR A 72 1.13 8.26 -3.83
C TYR A 72 1.33 8.36 -5.34
N GLN A 73 0.62 9.27 -6.04
CA GLN A 73 0.78 9.47 -7.48
C GLN A 73 2.20 9.88 -7.87
N GLU A 74 2.86 10.66 -7.02
CA GLU A 74 4.22 11.17 -7.24
C GLU A 74 5.32 10.17 -6.84
N VAL A 75 4.97 9.02 -6.28
CA VAL A 75 5.97 8.01 -5.84
C VAL A 75 6.77 7.49 -7.03
N ALA A 76 8.09 7.68 -6.96
CA ALA A 76 9.07 7.05 -7.83
C ALA A 76 10.17 6.39 -6.97
N ASP A 77 10.47 5.12 -7.20
CA ASP A 77 11.38 4.34 -6.34
C ASP A 77 12.38 3.54 -7.18
N ASP A 78 13.44 4.20 -7.63
CA ASP A 78 14.49 3.58 -8.42
C ASP A 78 15.21 2.45 -7.67
N LYS A 79 15.32 2.58 -6.35
CA LYS A 79 15.91 1.54 -5.50
C LYS A 79 15.03 0.28 -5.50
N TYR A 80 13.70 0.43 -5.56
CA TYR A 80 12.80 -0.71 -5.74
C TYR A 80 13.05 -1.39 -7.09
N ILE A 81 13.21 -0.61 -8.15
CA ILE A 81 13.46 -1.11 -9.51
C ILE A 81 14.74 -1.94 -9.54
N SER A 82 15.82 -1.46 -8.91
CA SER A 82 17.09 -2.19 -8.85
C SER A 82 16.98 -3.56 -8.14
N GLN A 83 15.98 -3.73 -7.28
CA GLN A 83 15.73 -4.94 -6.51
C GLN A 83 14.68 -5.88 -7.13
N ILE A 84 14.10 -5.54 -8.28
CA ILE A 84 12.97 -6.29 -8.87
C ILE A 84 13.29 -7.78 -9.04
N LYS A 85 14.50 -8.13 -9.49
CA LYS A 85 14.90 -9.53 -9.66
C LYS A 85 14.80 -10.33 -8.37
N PHE A 86 15.25 -9.74 -7.25
CA PHE A 86 15.17 -10.34 -5.92
C PHE A 86 13.71 -10.43 -5.44
N LYS A 87 12.94 -9.35 -5.61
CA LYS A 87 11.53 -9.32 -5.24
C LYS A 87 10.71 -10.34 -6.03
N LYS A 88 10.97 -10.50 -7.31
CA LYS A 88 10.33 -11.53 -8.16
C LYS A 88 10.58 -12.94 -7.61
N TYR A 89 11.82 -13.25 -7.21
CA TYR A 89 12.13 -14.53 -6.58
C TYR A 89 11.33 -14.75 -5.28
N TYR A 90 11.19 -13.71 -4.47
CA TYR A 90 10.40 -13.76 -3.26
C TYR A 90 8.90 -14.01 -3.56
N PHE A 91 8.33 -13.31 -4.54
CA PHE A 91 6.93 -13.52 -4.94
C PHE A 91 6.70 -14.90 -5.56
N VAL A 92 7.63 -15.45 -6.32
CA VAL A 92 7.54 -16.84 -6.78
C VAL A 92 7.40 -17.79 -5.60
N LYS A 93 8.22 -17.64 -4.56
CA LYS A 93 8.09 -18.48 -3.34
C LYS A 93 6.75 -18.29 -2.64
N LEU A 94 6.25 -17.05 -2.55
CA LEU A 94 4.96 -16.76 -1.96
C LEU A 94 3.83 -17.45 -2.72
N ILE A 95 3.79 -17.28 -4.05
CA ILE A 95 2.77 -17.89 -4.92
C ILE A 95 2.81 -19.41 -4.83
N ASN A 96 3.98 -20.01 -4.76
CA ASN A 96 4.10 -21.47 -4.59
C ASN A 96 3.50 -21.95 -3.26
N LYS A 97 3.62 -21.17 -2.19
CA LYS A 97 2.98 -21.51 -0.88
C LYS A 97 1.47 -21.48 -0.92
N ILE A 98 0.88 -20.65 -1.77
CA ILE A 98 -0.57 -20.48 -1.89
C ILE A 98 -1.11 -21.08 -3.20
N SER A 99 -0.32 -21.91 -3.88
CA SER A 99 -0.68 -22.47 -5.20
C SER A 99 -1.97 -23.29 -5.19
N GLY A 100 -2.33 -23.92 -4.07
CA GLY A 100 -3.60 -24.63 -3.91
C GLY A 100 -4.84 -23.73 -3.97
N PHE A 101 -4.66 -22.41 -3.81
CA PHE A 101 -5.73 -21.41 -3.90
C PHE A 101 -5.75 -20.65 -5.23
N ILE A 102 -4.80 -20.93 -6.15
CA ILE A 102 -4.65 -20.19 -7.41
C ILE A 102 -4.84 -21.16 -8.57
N ASN A 103 -5.70 -20.79 -9.52
CA ASN A 103 -5.93 -21.60 -10.71
C ASN A 103 -6.30 -20.74 -11.94
N LYS A 104 -6.29 -21.37 -13.12
CA LYS A 104 -6.52 -20.74 -14.42
C LYS A 104 -7.96 -20.23 -14.66
N ASN A 105 -8.89 -20.49 -13.77
CA ASN A 105 -10.28 -20.00 -13.91
C ASN A 105 -10.54 -18.74 -13.07
N MET A 106 -9.54 -18.26 -12.32
CA MET A 106 -9.70 -17.11 -11.42
C MET A 106 -9.42 -15.81 -12.13
N ASP A 107 -10.27 -14.82 -11.86
CA ASP A 107 -10.01 -13.41 -12.10
C ASP A 107 -9.40 -12.81 -10.82
N VAL A 108 -8.28 -12.10 -10.95
CA VAL A 108 -7.53 -11.57 -9.81
C VAL A 108 -7.34 -10.07 -9.97
N LEU A 109 -7.70 -9.33 -8.92
CA LEU A 109 -7.43 -7.91 -8.76
C LEU A 109 -6.41 -7.70 -7.63
N GLU A 110 -5.26 -7.11 -7.96
CA GLU A 110 -4.25 -6.67 -6.98
C GLU A 110 -4.44 -5.19 -6.65
N ILE A 111 -4.68 -4.86 -5.38
CA ILE A 111 -4.80 -3.48 -4.92
C ILE A 111 -3.44 -3.02 -4.40
N GLY A 112 -2.91 -1.91 -4.95
CA GLY A 112 -1.56 -1.42 -4.66
C GLY A 112 -0.49 -2.26 -5.36
N SER A 113 -0.64 -2.46 -6.67
CA SER A 113 0.26 -3.34 -7.45
C SER A 113 1.69 -2.79 -7.62
N TYR A 114 1.91 -1.53 -7.26
CA TYR A 114 3.18 -0.81 -7.32
C TYR A 114 3.85 -0.96 -8.68
N TYR A 115 5.07 -1.50 -8.75
CA TYR A 115 5.77 -1.78 -10.02
C TYR A 115 5.35 -3.11 -10.68
N GLY A 116 4.28 -3.76 -10.23
CA GLY A 116 3.68 -4.94 -10.86
C GLY A 116 4.47 -6.24 -10.72
N VAL A 117 5.38 -6.33 -9.75
CA VAL A 117 6.27 -7.50 -9.62
C VAL A 117 5.49 -8.76 -9.26
N LEU A 118 4.49 -8.70 -8.36
CA LEU A 118 3.61 -9.83 -8.06
C LEU A 118 2.79 -10.22 -9.29
N GLY A 119 2.17 -9.24 -9.95
CA GLY A 119 1.41 -9.47 -11.18
C GLY A 119 2.23 -10.15 -12.27
N SER A 120 3.53 -9.80 -12.41
CA SER A 120 4.43 -10.44 -13.37
C SER A 120 4.67 -11.93 -13.12
N VAL A 121 4.42 -12.40 -11.89
CA VAL A 121 4.52 -13.83 -11.52
C VAL A 121 3.16 -14.52 -11.61
N LEU A 122 2.08 -13.77 -11.37
CA LEU A 122 0.74 -14.32 -11.18
C LEU A 122 -0.06 -14.38 -12.49
N LYS A 123 0.13 -13.44 -13.42
CA LYS A 123 -0.67 -13.34 -14.66
C LYS A 123 -0.76 -14.61 -15.47
N ASP A 124 0.32 -15.39 -15.53
CA ASP A 124 0.37 -16.66 -16.28
C ASP A 124 -0.22 -17.83 -15.49
N LYS A 125 -0.72 -17.64 -14.29
CA LYS A 125 -1.29 -18.67 -13.40
C LYS A 125 -2.79 -18.53 -13.20
N VAL A 126 -3.37 -17.43 -13.67
CA VAL A 126 -4.80 -17.10 -13.52
C VAL A 126 -5.44 -16.87 -14.88
N LYS A 127 -6.76 -16.71 -14.93
CA LYS A 127 -7.50 -16.40 -16.16
C LYS A 127 -7.27 -14.95 -16.57
N ASN A 128 -7.56 -14.03 -15.67
CA ASN A 128 -7.31 -12.62 -15.87
C ASN A 128 -6.61 -12.05 -14.64
N TYR A 129 -5.65 -11.14 -14.89
CA TYR A 129 -5.01 -10.35 -13.86
C TYR A 129 -5.22 -8.87 -14.15
N SER A 130 -5.61 -8.11 -13.14
CA SER A 130 -5.66 -6.66 -13.16
C SER A 130 -5.05 -6.10 -11.88
N GLY A 131 -4.49 -4.90 -11.95
CA GLY A 131 -3.93 -4.21 -10.80
C GLY A 131 -4.46 -2.79 -10.67
N LEU A 132 -4.60 -2.30 -9.43
CA LEU A 132 -4.82 -0.89 -9.13
C LEU A 132 -3.54 -0.32 -8.53
N GLU A 133 -3.09 0.83 -9.03
CA GLU A 133 -1.89 1.48 -8.54
C GLU A 133 -1.98 2.99 -8.73
N LEU A 134 -1.81 3.75 -7.64
CA LEU A 134 -1.86 5.21 -7.68
C LEU A 134 -0.59 5.84 -8.24
N SER A 135 0.59 5.24 -7.98
CA SER A 135 1.85 5.73 -8.53
C SER A 135 1.82 5.68 -10.05
N ILE A 136 1.95 6.85 -10.68
CA ILE A 136 2.06 6.99 -12.13
C ILE A 136 3.31 6.27 -12.64
N HIS A 137 4.43 6.40 -11.92
CA HIS A 137 5.69 5.73 -12.25
C HIS A 137 5.57 4.22 -12.13
N GLY A 138 5.00 3.72 -11.03
CA GLY A 138 4.80 2.30 -10.79
C GLY A 138 3.88 1.65 -11.82
N SER A 139 2.71 2.24 -12.07
CA SER A 139 1.74 1.73 -13.05
C SER A 139 2.29 1.70 -14.47
N ASN A 140 2.98 2.76 -14.92
CA ASN A 140 3.60 2.83 -16.23
C ASN A 140 4.73 1.79 -16.37
N TYR A 141 5.53 1.61 -15.32
CA TYR A 141 6.57 0.59 -15.32
C TYR A 141 5.97 -0.82 -15.49
N ALA A 142 4.94 -1.16 -14.71
CA ALA A 142 4.28 -2.45 -14.75
C ALA A 142 3.66 -2.75 -16.13
N LYS A 143 2.99 -1.77 -16.73
CA LYS A 143 2.43 -1.86 -18.09
C LYS A 143 3.54 -2.12 -19.11
N LYS A 144 4.60 -1.30 -19.10
CA LYS A 144 5.68 -1.33 -20.10
C LYS A 144 6.55 -2.58 -19.98
N ASN A 145 6.95 -2.96 -18.77
CA ASN A 145 7.98 -4.00 -18.56
C ASN A 145 7.41 -5.41 -18.37
N PHE A 146 6.15 -5.49 -17.92
CA PHE A 146 5.52 -6.79 -17.62
C PHE A 146 4.25 -7.05 -18.43
N ASN A 147 3.84 -6.09 -19.27
CA ASN A 147 2.60 -6.19 -20.05
C ASN A 147 1.40 -6.55 -19.16
N LEU A 148 1.20 -5.76 -18.08
CA LEU A 148 0.12 -5.94 -17.13
C LEU A 148 -1.00 -4.96 -17.38
N ASN A 149 -2.23 -5.37 -17.12
CA ASN A 149 -3.40 -4.50 -17.08
C ASN A 149 -3.45 -3.79 -15.72
N ILE A 150 -3.02 -2.54 -15.68
CA ILE A 150 -2.98 -1.73 -14.44
C ILE A 150 -3.84 -0.49 -14.64
N TYR A 151 -4.75 -0.23 -13.71
CA TYR A 151 -5.56 0.99 -13.64
C TYR A 151 -4.90 1.96 -12.66
N ASN A 152 -4.72 3.22 -13.08
CA ASN A 152 -4.12 4.25 -12.23
C ASN A 152 -5.21 5.02 -11.49
N GLU A 153 -5.86 4.34 -10.56
CA GLU A 153 -7.01 4.85 -9.81
C GLU A 153 -7.14 4.18 -8.44
N THR A 154 -8.01 4.71 -7.59
CA THR A 154 -8.38 4.09 -6.31
C THR A 154 -9.41 3.00 -6.52
N ILE A 155 -9.58 2.13 -5.50
CA ILE A 155 -10.62 1.08 -5.55
C ILE A 155 -12.03 1.69 -5.60
N GLU A 156 -12.25 2.83 -4.96
CA GLU A 156 -13.56 3.50 -4.96
C GLU A 156 -13.96 4.04 -6.34
N ASN A 157 -12.97 4.36 -7.17
CA ASN A 157 -13.21 4.83 -8.54
C ASN A 157 -13.32 3.67 -9.54
N HIS A 158 -12.85 2.48 -9.16
CA HIS A 158 -12.84 1.29 -10.01
C HIS A 158 -14.15 0.50 -9.94
N LEU A 159 -14.90 0.61 -8.85
CA LEU A 159 -16.19 -0.06 -8.59
C LEU A 159 -17.35 0.72 -9.18
#